data_c40a3b6dccd9e85e5c554f8d58516572
#
_entry.id   c40a3b6dccd9e85e5c554f8d58516572
#
_cell.length_a   1.000
_cell.length_b   1.000
_cell.length_c   1.000
_cell.angle_alpha   90.00
_cell.angle_beta   90.00
_cell.angle_gamma   90.00
#
_symmetry.space_group_name_H-M   'P 1'
#
loop_
_entity.id
_entity.type
_entity.pdbx_description
1 polymer ?
#
loop_
_entity_poly.entity_id
_entity_poly.type
_entity_poly.pdbx_seq_one_letter_code
_entity_poly.pdbx_strand_id
1 'polypeptide(L)'
;MNNLTIPEKYSRHWPAISIASAVLTVLFWVAYMVTTDTLAEGYFRFAAFCFFALSLLSFFKVRDGRIKINLSLSEDGGLELDYFSRGKQIAQDAFDLNRFESVETVSMPNRTLYNDFATDDRTVRFKKKDSDEWHYLAEVNGRVIPLDHINANKVADFLRLHLDKAD
;
A
#
# COMPACT_ATOMS: atom_id res chain seq x y z
N MET A 1 2.56 -12.54 -23.07
CA MET A 1 3.38 -11.87 -22.04
C MET A 1 3.02 -12.53 -20.72
N ASN A 2 3.93 -13.32 -20.17
CA ASN A 2 3.60 -14.14 -19.00
C ASN A 2 3.97 -13.49 -17.66
N ASN A 3 4.49 -12.26 -17.70
CA ASN A 3 4.89 -11.52 -16.50
C ASN A 3 4.32 -10.11 -16.47
N LEU A 4 3.85 -9.69 -15.29
CA LEU A 4 3.31 -8.36 -15.04
C LEU A 4 3.88 -7.83 -13.72
N THR A 5 4.54 -6.67 -13.77
CA THR A 5 5.06 -6.02 -12.56
C THR A 5 4.21 -4.80 -12.21
N ILE A 6 3.74 -4.75 -10.96
CA ILE A 6 2.87 -3.69 -10.47
C ILE A 6 3.39 -3.14 -9.14
N PRO A 7 3.51 -1.81 -9.03
CA PRO A 7 3.83 -1.19 -7.76
C PRO A 7 2.59 -1.02 -6.88
N GLU A 8 2.76 -1.15 -5.58
CA GLU A 8 1.79 -0.71 -4.58
C GLU A 8 1.43 0.77 -4.80
N LYS A 9 0.17 1.13 -4.63
CA LYS A 9 -0.23 2.54 -4.63
C LYS A 9 0.42 3.26 -3.46
N TYR A 10 1.15 4.31 -3.79
CA TYR A 10 1.85 5.13 -2.81
C TYR A 10 1.25 6.52 -2.73
N SER A 11 0.85 6.92 -1.53
CA SER A 11 0.48 8.31 -1.30
C SER A 11 1.71 9.21 -1.41
N ARG A 12 1.74 10.07 -2.43
CA ARG A 12 2.83 11.04 -2.65
C ARG A 12 2.93 12.08 -1.53
N HIS A 13 1.94 12.13 -0.64
CA HIS A 13 1.87 13.16 0.40
C HIS A 13 2.79 12.87 1.60
N TRP A 14 3.10 11.62 1.90
CA TRP A 14 3.90 11.29 3.06
C TRP A 14 5.30 11.90 3.10
N PRO A 15 6.09 11.95 2.01
CA PRO A 15 7.35 12.67 2.00
C PRO A 15 7.20 14.17 2.28
N ALA A 16 6.17 14.81 1.69
CA ALA A 16 5.88 16.22 1.92
C ALA A 16 5.47 16.48 3.37
N ILE A 17 4.60 15.64 3.94
CA ILE A 17 4.19 15.71 5.34
C ILE A 17 5.42 15.56 6.27
N SER A 18 6.29 14.59 5.98
CA SER A 18 7.50 14.35 6.78
C SER A 18 8.42 15.57 6.80
N ILE A 19 8.68 16.18 5.64
CA ILE A 19 9.51 17.38 5.54
C ILE A 19 8.85 18.58 6.21
N ALA A 20 7.57 18.84 5.92
CA ALA A 20 6.84 19.97 6.48
C ALA A 20 6.75 19.88 8.00
N SER A 21 6.43 18.71 8.55
CA SER A 21 6.37 18.52 10.00
C SER A 21 7.73 18.63 10.68
N ALA A 22 8.81 18.16 10.03
CA ALA A 22 10.16 18.35 10.55
C ALA A 22 10.54 19.85 10.62
N VAL A 23 10.24 20.61 9.56
CA VAL A 23 10.48 22.07 9.54
C VAL A 23 9.67 22.77 10.63
N LEU A 24 8.37 22.44 10.77
CA LEU A 24 7.52 23.01 11.82
C LEU A 24 8.01 22.66 13.21
N THR A 25 8.52 21.45 13.42
CA THR A 25 9.16 21.07 14.70
C THR A 25 10.28 22.02 15.05
N VAL A 26 11.19 22.29 14.11
CA VAL A 26 12.32 23.20 14.32
C VAL A 26 11.84 24.62 14.59
N LEU A 27 10.88 25.13 13.81
CA LEU A 27 10.34 26.47 13.99
C LEU A 27 9.69 26.66 15.36
N PHE A 28 8.85 25.72 15.81
CA PHE A 28 8.24 25.78 17.12
C PHE A 28 9.25 25.61 18.26
N TRP A 29 10.28 24.81 18.05
CA TRP A 29 11.37 24.67 19.01
C TRP A 29 12.17 25.97 19.17
N VAL A 30 12.48 26.65 18.06
CA VAL A 30 13.13 27.98 18.11
C VAL A 30 12.22 29.01 18.77
N ALA A 31 10.93 29.04 18.42
CA ALA A 31 9.96 29.94 19.06
C ALA A 31 9.89 29.70 20.58
N TYR A 32 9.88 28.45 21.01
CA TYR A 32 9.99 28.06 22.42
C TYR A 32 11.22 28.65 23.11
N MET A 33 12.39 28.60 22.45
CA MET A 33 13.64 29.05 23.04
C MET A 33 13.74 30.60 23.17
N VAL A 34 13.01 31.37 22.34
CA VAL A 34 13.08 32.83 22.33
C VAL A 34 11.93 33.50 23.04
N THR A 35 10.87 32.75 23.37
CA THR A 35 9.72 33.33 24.08
C THR A 35 10.01 33.48 25.57
N THR A 36 9.48 34.55 26.15
CA THR A 36 9.60 34.85 27.60
C THR A 36 8.26 34.70 28.33
N ASP A 37 7.18 34.47 27.58
CA ASP A 37 5.85 34.26 28.14
C ASP A 37 5.66 32.79 28.45
N THR A 38 5.46 32.47 29.72
CA THR A 38 5.31 31.10 30.23
C THR A 38 4.16 30.32 29.56
N LEU A 39 3.07 31.02 29.24
CA LEU A 39 1.92 30.37 28.59
C LEU A 39 2.20 30.05 27.13
N ALA A 40 2.78 30.98 26.40
CA ALA A 40 3.21 30.81 25.02
C ALA A 40 4.32 29.73 24.91
N GLU A 41 5.25 29.70 25.86
CA GLU A 41 6.28 28.68 25.98
C GLU A 41 5.67 27.28 26.02
N GLY A 42 4.65 27.05 26.84
CA GLY A 42 3.93 25.77 26.94
C GLY A 42 3.30 25.36 25.62
N TYR A 43 2.65 26.30 24.91
CA TYR A 43 2.05 26.02 23.61
C TYR A 43 3.09 25.67 22.53
N PHE A 44 4.19 26.42 22.44
CA PHE A 44 5.24 26.13 21.46
C PHE A 44 5.92 24.79 21.71
N ARG A 45 6.18 24.45 22.96
CA ARG A 45 6.73 23.14 23.34
C ARG A 45 5.80 22.00 22.96
N PHE A 46 4.50 22.13 23.25
CA PHE A 46 3.51 21.14 22.90
C PHE A 46 3.38 20.98 21.39
N ALA A 47 3.31 22.10 20.64
CA ALA A 47 3.26 22.06 19.18
C ALA A 47 4.50 21.40 18.57
N ALA A 48 5.70 21.75 19.06
CA ALA A 48 6.94 21.10 18.61
C ALA A 48 6.90 19.57 18.82
N PHE A 49 6.41 19.13 19.98
CA PHE A 49 6.27 17.70 20.26
C PHE A 49 5.29 17.01 19.29
N CYS A 50 4.12 17.61 19.02
CA CYS A 50 3.14 17.08 18.11
C CYS A 50 3.69 16.94 16.67
N PHE A 51 4.37 17.97 16.17
CA PHE A 51 4.98 17.95 14.84
C PHE A 51 6.16 16.99 14.76
N PHE A 52 6.94 16.85 15.82
CA PHE A 52 7.98 15.83 15.90
C PHE A 52 7.39 14.40 15.80
N ALA A 53 6.35 14.12 16.57
CA ALA A 53 5.67 12.83 16.50
C ALA A 53 5.11 12.55 15.11
N LEU A 54 4.48 13.55 14.46
CA LEU A 54 3.98 13.45 13.10
C LEU A 54 5.10 13.22 12.08
N SER A 55 6.23 13.91 12.24
CA SER A 55 7.42 13.74 11.41
C SER A 55 7.97 12.32 11.51
N LEU A 56 8.04 11.78 12.73
CA LEU A 56 8.52 10.42 12.96
C LEU A 56 7.59 9.37 12.35
N LEU A 57 6.27 9.51 12.54
CA LEU A 57 5.28 8.61 11.93
C LEU A 57 5.33 8.64 10.41
N SER A 58 5.40 9.83 9.81
CA SER A 58 5.48 9.96 8.36
C SER A 58 6.82 9.46 7.81
N PHE A 59 7.91 9.62 8.55
CA PHE A 59 9.21 9.04 8.20
C PHE A 59 9.15 7.51 8.14
N PHE A 60 8.53 6.85 9.12
CA PHE A 60 8.37 5.39 9.07
C PHE A 60 7.55 4.95 7.85
N LYS A 61 6.48 5.68 7.52
CA LYS A 61 5.69 5.43 6.30
C LYS A 61 6.53 5.54 5.01
N VAL A 62 7.38 6.56 4.92
CA VAL A 62 8.30 6.72 3.79
C VAL A 62 9.37 5.64 3.79
N ARG A 63 9.90 5.29 4.97
CA ARG A 63 10.96 4.29 5.13
C ARG A 63 10.53 2.89 4.71
N ASP A 64 9.31 2.49 5.06
CA ASP A 64 8.82 1.12 4.77
C ASP A 64 8.75 0.83 3.27
N GLY A 65 8.75 1.89 2.45
CA GLY A 65 8.89 1.78 1.00
C GLY A 65 7.62 1.23 0.33
N ARG A 66 7.74 1.07 -0.99
CA ARG A 66 6.67 0.49 -1.81
C ARG A 66 6.92 -0.98 -2.02
N ILE A 67 5.86 -1.76 -1.92
CA ILE A 67 5.89 -3.14 -2.37
C ILE A 67 5.71 -3.15 -3.89
N LYS A 68 6.55 -3.92 -4.58
CA LYS A 68 6.37 -4.27 -5.98
C LYS A 68 5.89 -5.71 -6.03
N ILE A 69 4.85 -5.94 -6.81
CA ILE A 69 4.28 -7.27 -7.02
C ILE A 69 4.65 -7.69 -8.43
N ASN A 70 5.35 -8.79 -8.56
CA ASN A 70 5.59 -9.44 -9.84
C ASN A 70 4.65 -10.63 -9.94
N LEU A 71 3.76 -10.58 -10.92
CA LEU A 71 2.91 -11.70 -11.27
C LEU A 71 3.60 -12.44 -12.42
N SER A 72 3.82 -13.71 -12.27
CA SER A 72 4.31 -14.61 -13.32
C SER A 72 3.35 -15.76 -13.52
N LEU A 73 3.08 -16.07 -14.79
CA LEU A 73 2.19 -17.14 -15.17
C LEU A 73 2.98 -18.26 -15.85
N SER A 74 2.86 -19.46 -15.30
CA SER A 74 3.39 -20.68 -15.90
C SER A 74 2.46 -21.21 -16.99
N GLU A 75 3.01 -21.98 -17.93
CA GLU A 75 2.25 -22.63 -18.98
C GLU A 75 1.22 -23.65 -18.45
N ASP A 76 1.47 -24.18 -17.26
CA ASP A 76 0.58 -25.14 -16.58
C ASP A 76 -0.58 -24.47 -15.81
N GLY A 77 -0.75 -23.15 -15.94
CA GLY A 77 -1.79 -22.40 -15.22
C GLY A 77 -1.40 -21.99 -13.80
N GLY A 78 -0.16 -22.22 -13.39
CA GLY A 78 0.38 -21.73 -12.11
C GLY A 78 0.58 -20.23 -12.13
N LEU A 79 0.01 -19.51 -11.18
CA LEU A 79 0.22 -18.08 -10.95
C LEU A 79 1.12 -17.89 -9.73
N GLU A 80 2.28 -17.29 -9.92
CA GLU A 80 3.19 -16.92 -8.84
C GLU A 80 3.17 -15.40 -8.64
N LEU A 81 3.08 -14.99 -7.39
CA LEU A 81 3.19 -13.60 -6.95
C LEU A 81 4.40 -13.43 -6.07
N ASP A 82 5.38 -12.71 -6.57
CA ASP A 82 6.57 -12.34 -5.81
C ASP A 82 6.44 -10.90 -5.31
N TYR A 83 6.65 -10.71 -4.01
CA TYR A 83 6.57 -9.41 -3.38
C TYR A 83 7.97 -8.89 -3.07
N PHE A 84 8.29 -7.72 -3.58
CA PHE A 84 9.58 -7.07 -3.38
C PHE A 84 9.43 -5.76 -2.63
N SER A 85 10.27 -5.57 -1.61
CA SER A 85 10.46 -4.27 -0.97
C SER A 85 11.93 -3.90 -1.03
N ARG A 86 12.25 -2.72 -1.57
CA ARG A 86 13.63 -2.22 -1.73
C ARG A 86 14.55 -3.19 -2.47
N GLY A 87 14.02 -3.90 -3.46
CA GLY A 87 14.77 -4.87 -4.25
C GLY A 87 15.00 -6.23 -3.59
N LYS A 88 14.50 -6.44 -2.36
CA LYS A 88 14.54 -7.74 -1.70
C LYS A 88 13.16 -8.40 -1.78
N GLN A 89 13.11 -9.67 -2.09
CA GLN A 89 11.90 -10.49 -2.00
C GLN A 89 11.53 -10.66 -0.52
N ILE A 90 10.30 -10.29 -0.17
CA ILE A 90 9.78 -10.33 1.20
C ILE A 90 8.73 -11.41 1.43
N ALA A 91 8.05 -11.82 0.36
CA ALA A 91 7.05 -12.89 0.38
C ALA A 91 6.87 -13.45 -1.03
N GLN A 92 6.27 -14.63 -1.12
CA GLN A 92 5.87 -15.28 -2.35
C GLN A 92 4.58 -16.04 -2.09
N ASP A 93 3.62 -15.93 -3.02
CA ASP A 93 2.40 -16.69 -3.05
C ASP A 93 2.29 -17.44 -4.37
N ALA A 94 1.69 -18.63 -4.34
CA ALA A 94 1.42 -19.42 -5.52
C ALA A 94 -0.04 -19.83 -5.56
N PHE A 95 -0.67 -19.68 -6.71
CA PHE A 95 -2.06 -20.01 -6.97
C PHE A 95 -2.18 -20.87 -8.23
N ASP A 96 -3.21 -21.70 -8.28
CA ASP A 96 -3.60 -22.40 -9.48
C ASP A 96 -4.79 -21.66 -10.11
N LEU A 97 -4.56 -21.01 -11.25
CA LEU A 97 -5.59 -20.27 -11.97
C LEU A 97 -6.75 -21.13 -12.43
N ASN A 98 -6.52 -22.43 -12.70
CA ASN A 98 -7.57 -23.33 -13.12
C ASN A 98 -8.66 -23.51 -12.05
N ARG A 99 -8.34 -23.20 -10.80
CA ARG A 99 -9.29 -23.21 -9.67
C ARG A 99 -10.04 -21.90 -9.49
N PHE A 100 -9.74 -20.88 -10.26
CA PHE A 100 -10.47 -19.61 -10.17
C PHE A 100 -11.76 -19.68 -10.97
N GLU A 101 -12.86 -19.24 -10.36
CA GLU A 101 -14.16 -19.08 -11.00
C GLU A 101 -14.29 -17.68 -11.61
N SER A 102 -13.89 -16.67 -10.84
CA SER A 102 -14.02 -15.29 -11.24
C SER A 102 -12.97 -14.40 -10.56
N VAL A 103 -12.67 -13.29 -11.24
CA VAL A 103 -11.74 -12.25 -10.76
C VAL A 103 -12.39 -10.88 -10.90
N GLU A 104 -12.34 -10.09 -9.85
CA GLU A 104 -12.88 -8.73 -9.88
C GLU A 104 -12.03 -7.72 -9.13
N THR A 105 -12.17 -6.46 -9.54
CA THR A 105 -11.55 -5.32 -8.88
C THR A 105 -12.54 -4.72 -7.89
N VAL A 106 -12.12 -4.56 -6.63
CA VAL A 106 -12.95 -4.02 -5.56
C VAL A 106 -12.26 -2.88 -4.81
N SER A 107 -13.04 -2.12 -4.05
CA SER A 107 -12.49 -1.15 -3.12
C SER A 107 -11.73 -1.87 -2.01
N MET A 108 -10.67 -1.21 -1.47
CA MET A 108 -9.91 -1.78 -0.36
C MET A 108 -10.83 -2.11 0.82
N PRO A 109 -10.69 -3.32 1.39
CA PRO A 109 -11.32 -3.64 2.67
C PRO A 109 -10.65 -2.83 3.78
N ASN A 110 -11.38 -2.59 4.85
CA ASN A 110 -10.85 -2.00 6.10
C ASN A 110 -9.96 -0.77 5.87
N ARG A 111 -10.59 0.34 5.48
CA ARG A 111 -9.91 1.64 5.45
C ARG A 111 -9.49 2.01 6.86
N THR A 112 -8.18 1.97 7.12
CA THR A 112 -7.63 2.51 8.36
C THR A 112 -7.14 3.93 8.12
N LEU A 113 -7.09 4.77 9.16
CA LEU A 113 -6.53 6.12 9.12
C LEU A 113 -5.15 6.21 8.46
N TYR A 114 -4.42 5.11 8.42
CA TYR A 114 -3.09 5.01 7.81
C TYR A 114 -3.09 4.84 6.28
N ASN A 115 -4.23 4.49 5.68
CA ASN A 115 -4.36 4.26 4.23
C ASN A 115 -5.12 5.39 3.52
N ASP A 116 -5.56 6.44 4.18
CA ASP A 116 -6.85 7.07 3.97
C ASP A 116 -6.90 8.41 3.30
N PHE A 117 -5.84 8.88 2.76
CA PHE A 117 -5.97 10.14 2.01
C PHE A 117 -6.36 9.92 0.53
N ALA A 118 -6.64 8.67 0.13
CA ALA A 118 -7.02 8.36 -1.23
C ALA A 118 -8.27 7.47 -1.28
N THR A 119 -9.36 8.05 -1.76
CA THR A 119 -10.66 7.38 -1.95
C THR A 119 -10.65 6.32 -3.06
N ASP A 120 -9.59 6.26 -3.87
CA ASP A 120 -9.50 5.42 -5.08
C ASP A 120 -8.65 4.17 -4.93
N ASP A 121 -8.35 3.76 -3.70
CA ASP A 121 -7.59 2.54 -3.46
C ASP A 121 -8.42 1.32 -3.84
N ARG A 122 -7.86 0.50 -4.70
CA ARG A 122 -8.45 -0.73 -5.21
C ARG A 122 -7.60 -1.92 -4.84
N THR A 123 -8.19 -3.10 -4.92
CA THR A 123 -7.50 -4.38 -4.87
C THR A 123 -8.20 -5.36 -5.79
N VAL A 124 -7.55 -6.48 -6.02
CA VAL A 124 -8.11 -7.56 -6.83
C VAL A 124 -8.45 -8.72 -5.91
N ARG A 125 -9.64 -9.27 -6.05
CA ARG A 125 -10.07 -10.48 -5.38
C ARG A 125 -10.50 -11.54 -6.38
N PHE A 126 -10.44 -12.78 -5.96
CA PHE A 126 -10.84 -13.92 -6.77
C PHE A 126 -11.72 -14.86 -5.96
N LYS A 127 -12.58 -15.58 -6.66
CA LYS A 127 -13.41 -16.65 -6.13
C LYS A 127 -12.90 -17.98 -6.67
N LYS A 128 -12.80 -19.01 -5.82
CA LYS A 128 -12.43 -20.37 -6.22
C LYS A 128 -13.67 -21.13 -6.66
N LYS A 129 -13.54 -22.03 -7.64
CA LYS A 129 -14.62 -22.91 -8.14
C LYS A 129 -15.25 -23.76 -7.02
N ASP A 130 -14.46 -24.11 -6.01
CA ASP A 130 -14.89 -25.01 -4.92
C ASP A 130 -15.31 -24.25 -3.64
N SER A 131 -15.38 -22.93 -3.67
CA SER A 131 -15.68 -22.11 -2.49
C SER A 131 -16.49 -20.89 -2.85
N ASP A 132 -17.47 -20.56 -2.01
CA ASP A 132 -18.20 -19.29 -2.12
C ASP A 132 -17.45 -18.09 -1.52
N GLU A 133 -16.28 -18.31 -0.94
CA GLU A 133 -15.50 -17.28 -0.30
C GLU A 133 -14.61 -16.53 -1.29
N TRP A 134 -14.56 -15.20 -1.11
CA TRP A 134 -13.68 -14.32 -1.84
C TRP A 134 -12.34 -14.18 -1.13
N HIS A 135 -11.26 -14.33 -1.89
CA HIS A 135 -9.89 -14.16 -1.42
C HIS A 135 -9.24 -12.97 -2.10
N TYR A 136 -8.41 -12.21 -1.36
CA TYR A 136 -7.63 -11.14 -1.96
C TYR A 136 -6.40 -11.73 -2.65
N LEU A 137 -6.13 -11.26 -3.87
CA LEU A 137 -5.00 -11.77 -4.66
C LEU A 137 -3.66 -11.30 -4.08
N ALA A 138 -3.57 -10.01 -3.73
CA ALA A 138 -2.33 -9.41 -3.25
C ALA A 138 -2.43 -9.15 -1.74
N GLU A 139 -1.96 -10.10 -0.93
CA GLU A 139 -1.96 -10.01 0.52
C GLU A 139 -0.61 -10.45 1.08
N VAL A 140 -0.02 -9.66 1.94
CA VAL A 140 1.26 -9.99 2.60
C VAL A 140 1.09 -9.82 4.11
N ASN A 141 1.32 -10.90 4.87
CA ASN A 141 1.19 -10.93 6.33
C ASN A 141 -0.15 -10.39 6.86
N GLY A 142 -1.26 -10.75 6.21
CA GLY A 142 -2.61 -10.28 6.58
C GLY A 142 -2.92 -8.84 6.14
N ARG A 143 -2.02 -8.20 5.39
CA ARG A 143 -2.22 -6.87 4.83
C ARG A 143 -2.52 -6.97 3.35
N VAL A 144 -3.71 -6.55 2.95
CA VAL A 144 -4.06 -6.39 1.53
C VAL A 144 -3.30 -5.20 0.95
N ILE A 145 -2.65 -5.40 -0.21
CA ILE A 145 -1.84 -4.37 -0.87
C ILE A 145 -2.74 -3.45 -1.70
N PRO A 146 -2.72 -2.14 -1.44
CA PRO A 146 -3.51 -1.18 -2.21
C PRO A 146 -2.90 -0.96 -3.60
N LEU A 147 -3.74 -1.00 -4.62
CA LEU A 147 -3.40 -0.68 -6.00
C LEU A 147 -4.16 0.58 -6.44
N ASP A 148 -3.62 1.31 -7.40
CA ASP A 148 -4.41 2.31 -8.10
C ASP A 148 -5.40 1.63 -9.06
N HIS A 149 -6.41 2.36 -9.50
CA HIS A 149 -7.47 1.85 -10.37
C HIS A 149 -6.91 1.25 -11.69
N ILE A 150 -5.87 1.87 -12.25
CA ILE A 150 -5.25 1.43 -13.51
C ILE A 150 -4.53 0.10 -13.30
N ASN A 151 -3.74 -0.01 -12.24
CA ASN A 151 -2.97 -1.22 -11.95
C ASN A 151 -3.87 -2.37 -11.48
N ALA A 152 -4.91 -2.08 -10.71
CA ALA A 152 -5.90 -3.10 -10.32
C ALA A 152 -6.61 -3.69 -11.56
N ASN A 153 -7.03 -2.84 -12.50
CA ASN A 153 -7.64 -3.31 -13.74
C ASN A 153 -6.64 -4.09 -14.60
N LYS A 154 -5.38 -3.64 -14.73
CA LYS A 154 -4.35 -4.40 -15.45
C LYS A 154 -4.16 -5.81 -14.90
N VAL A 155 -4.18 -5.97 -13.56
CA VAL A 155 -4.11 -7.30 -12.93
C VAL A 155 -5.35 -8.11 -13.26
N ALA A 156 -6.53 -7.54 -13.11
CA ALA A 156 -7.78 -8.25 -13.37
C ALA A 156 -7.88 -8.69 -14.85
N ASP A 157 -7.52 -7.82 -15.78
CA ASP A 157 -7.52 -8.12 -17.21
C ASP A 157 -6.46 -9.15 -17.58
N PHE A 158 -5.27 -9.06 -16.99
CA PHE A 158 -4.21 -10.07 -17.16
C PHE A 158 -4.69 -11.44 -16.73
N LEU A 159 -5.38 -11.55 -15.61
CA LEU A 159 -5.90 -12.84 -15.11
C LEU A 159 -7.07 -13.34 -15.96
N ARG A 160 -8.02 -12.48 -16.33
CA ARG A 160 -9.17 -12.85 -17.16
C ARG A 160 -8.77 -13.40 -18.52
N LEU A 161 -7.80 -12.76 -19.19
CA LEU A 161 -7.26 -13.24 -20.46
C LEU A 161 -6.70 -14.65 -20.41
N HIS A 162 -6.33 -15.14 -19.23
CA HIS A 162 -5.80 -16.49 -19.06
C HIS A 162 -6.86 -17.47 -18.53
N LEU A 163 -7.86 -16.97 -17.80
CA LEU A 163 -9.03 -17.79 -17.43
C LEU A 163 -9.85 -18.18 -18.65
N ASP A 164 -10.10 -17.24 -19.59
CA ASP A 164 -10.85 -17.48 -20.82
C ASP A 164 -10.14 -18.45 -21.80
N LYS A 165 -8.85 -18.72 -21.61
CA LYS A 165 -8.08 -19.69 -22.41
C LYS A 165 -8.05 -21.09 -21.83
N ALA A 166 -8.45 -21.23 -20.56
CA ALA A 166 -8.42 -22.50 -19.84
C ALA A 166 -9.74 -23.27 -19.93
N ASP A 167 -10.81 -22.63 -20.41
CA ASP A 167 -12.11 -23.22 -20.78
C ASP A 167 -12.11 -23.59 -22.28
#